data_4608db7483d701dd826f788a454f8eea
#
_entry.id   4608db7483d701dd826f788a454f8eea
#
_cell.length_a   1.000
_cell.length_b   1.000
_cell.length_c   1.000
_cell.angle_alpha   90.00
_cell.angle_beta   90.00
_cell.angle_gamma   90.00
#
_symmetry.space_group_name_H-M   'P 1'
#
loop_
_entity.id
_entity.type
_entity.pdbx_description
1 polymer ?
#
loop_
_entity_poly.entity_id
_entity_poly.type
_entity_poly.pdbx_seq_one_letter_code
_entity_poly.pdbx_strand_id
1 'polypeptide(L)'
;MKTISIYLLSIFLLLVLAMPSMAQSARLDSLLQVQRHIELQNQQLQLQYDSLYRIIAQCKTDAELLVQHEVLNKIEKKEQQLGNQMRKVEKAIEVEQARIEQVKRDAALAEKQAAAQANSPVPLKGERNGHPWVDLGLPSGTKWATYNVGSKSLHGVGTRVAWGETATKKTFSPNAYSLNDRELASYAGDATYDLATAQWGEGWCTPTKQQWEELLEYCDWDYVMINGINGVLFTSPKTYNTIFLPSTGYTDDETFKLKYTTYNLAYWSSTGAHTNGAHSYIANYEQGYMTTTNRYVAHCVRAVCF
;
A
#
# COMPACT_ATOMS: atom_id res chain seq x y z
N MET A 1 -17.48 -17.84 -33.90
CA MET A 1 -17.41 -16.39 -33.63
C MET A 1 -17.00 -16.00 -32.21
N LYS A 2 -17.10 -16.86 -31.19
CA LYS A 2 -16.67 -16.55 -29.80
C LYS A 2 -15.14 -16.63 -29.55
N THR A 3 -14.42 -17.42 -30.31
CA THR A 3 -12.95 -17.62 -30.16
C THR A 3 -12.12 -16.46 -30.68
N ILE A 4 -12.58 -15.71 -31.69
CA ILE A 4 -11.86 -14.56 -32.25
C ILE A 4 -11.91 -13.35 -31.30
N SER A 5 -12.96 -13.21 -30.51
CA SER A 5 -13.12 -12.10 -29.55
C SER A 5 -12.14 -12.18 -28.38
N ILE A 6 -11.77 -13.40 -27.95
CA ILE A 6 -10.84 -13.62 -26.83
C ILE A 6 -9.39 -13.32 -27.27
N TYR A 7 -9.01 -13.69 -28.49
CA TYR A 7 -7.68 -13.38 -29.05
C TYR A 7 -7.48 -11.87 -29.29
N LEU A 8 -8.51 -11.16 -29.75
CA LEU A 8 -8.45 -9.70 -29.92
C LEU A 8 -8.37 -8.96 -28.59
N LEU A 9 -9.05 -9.47 -27.56
CA LEU A 9 -9.00 -8.88 -26.21
C LEU A 9 -7.62 -9.10 -25.55
N SER A 10 -6.99 -10.27 -25.75
CA SER A 10 -5.65 -10.56 -25.24
C SER A 10 -4.57 -9.75 -25.94
N ILE A 11 -4.69 -9.54 -27.25
CA ILE A 11 -3.75 -8.70 -28.03
C ILE A 11 -3.92 -7.23 -27.66
N PHE A 12 -5.16 -6.75 -27.42
CA PHE A 12 -5.42 -5.37 -26.98
C PHE A 12 -4.89 -5.14 -25.55
N LEU A 13 -5.04 -6.12 -24.66
CA LEU A 13 -4.51 -6.06 -23.29
C LEU A 13 -2.98 -6.04 -23.30
N LEU A 14 -2.32 -6.84 -24.16
CA LEU A 14 -0.87 -6.83 -24.35
C LEU A 14 -0.36 -5.50 -24.94
N LEU A 15 -1.09 -4.89 -25.88
CA LEU A 15 -0.77 -3.57 -26.42
C LEU A 15 -0.94 -2.46 -25.41
N VAL A 16 -1.99 -2.49 -24.56
CA VAL A 16 -2.23 -1.50 -23.49
C VAL A 16 -1.20 -1.63 -22.38
N LEU A 17 -0.73 -2.84 -22.07
CA LEU A 17 0.33 -3.07 -21.07
C LEU A 17 1.73 -2.73 -21.60
N ALA A 18 1.96 -2.79 -22.93
CA ALA A 18 3.24 -2.45 -23.53
C ALA A 18 3.46 -0.94 -23.70
N MET A 19 2.40 -0.15 -23.90
CA MET A 19 2.52 1.31 -24.10
C MET A 19 3.12 2.07 -22.89
N PRO A 20 2.74 1.79 -21.64
CA PRO A 20 3.38 2.44 -20.49
C PRO A 20 4.87 2.10 -20.36
N SER A 21 5.28 0.87 -20.70
CA SER A 21 6.68 0.44 -20.61
C SER A 21 7.58 1.11 -21.64
N MET A 22 7.10 1.34 -22.86
CA MET A 22 7.84 2.06 -23.92
C MET A 22 8.01 3.54 -23.58
N ALA A 23 6.98 4.21 -23.07
CA ALA A 23 7.06 5.61 -22.65
C ALA A 23 7.97 5.79 -21.43
N GLN A 24 7.97 4.83 -20.51
CA GLN A 24 8.83 4.82 -19.33
C GLN A 24 10.29 4.55 -19.69
N SER A 25 10.56 3.66 -20.63
CA SER A 25 11.90 3.43 -21.20
C SER A 25 12.43 4.72 -21.84
N ALA A 26 11.63 5.41 -22.64
CA ALA A 26 12.03 6.66 -23.29
C ALA A 26 12.38 7.77 -22.28
N ARG A 27 11.68 7.85 -21.15
CA ARG A 27 11.99 8.81 -20.07
C ARG A 27 13.33 8.47 -19.38
N LEU A 28 13.54 7.20 -19.06
CA LEU A 28 14.81 6.75 -18.48
C LEU A 28 15.97 7.02 -19.44
N ASP A 29 15.80 6.72 -20.73
CA ASP A 29 16.82 6.97 -21.76
C ASP A 29 17.16 8.45 -21.88
N SER A 30 16.15 9.33 -21.80
CA SER A 30 16.34 10.78 -21.78
C SER A 30 17.15 11.23 -20.56
N LEU A 31 16.85 10.72 -19.36
CA LEU A 31 17.62 11.02 -18.15
C LEU A 31 19.06 10.56 -18.23
N LEU A 32 19.31 9.37 -18.79
CA LEU A 32 20.65 8.83 -19.00
C LEU A 32 21.44 9.64 -20.05
N GLN A 33 20.78 10.22 -21.05
CA GLN A 33 21.41 11.15 -21.98
C GLN A 33 21.83 12.45 -21.29
N VAL A 34 20.98 13.01 -20.42
CA VAL A 34 21.30 14.19 -19.62
C VAL A 34 22.49 13.92 -18.69
N GLN A 35 22.50 12.77 -18.03
CA GLN A 35 23.60 12.34 -17.18
C GLN A 35 24.93 12.34 -17.96
N ARG A 36 24.97 11.65 -19.08
CA ARG A 36 26.16 11.60 -19.97
C ARG A 36 26.63 12.99 -20.41
N HIS A 37 25.69 13.89 -20.72
CA HIS A 37 26.03 15.25 -21.09
C HIS A 37 26.70 16.01 -19.95
N ILE A 38 26.22 15.87 -18.72
CA ILE A 38 26.82 16.49 -17.52
C ILE A 38 28.22 15.90 -17.27
N GLU A 39 28.39 14.58 -17.41
CA GLU A 39 29.70 13.92 -17.28
C GLU A 39 30.73 14.46 -18.30
N LEU A 40 30.34 14.66 -19.54
CA LEU A 40 31.20 15.26 -20.58
C LEU A 40 31.56 16.70 -20.23
N GLN A 41 30.64 17.50 -19.73
CA GLN A 41 30.91 18.87 -19.28
C GLN A 41 31.89 18.88 -18.11
N ASN A 42 31.76 17.96 -17.15
CA ASN A 42 32.70 17.85 -16.02
C ASN A 42 34.10 17.49 -16.50
N GLN A 43 34.23 16.56 -17.46
CA GLN A 43 35.52 16.21 -18.07
C GLN A 43 36.18 17.43 -18.76
N GLN A 44 35.38 18.22 -19.50
CA GLN A 44 35.89 19.45 -20.13
C GLN A 44 36.34 20.48 -19.11
N LEU A 45 35.61 20.66 -18.00
CA LEU A 45 36.02 21.55 -16.90
C LEU A 45 37.28 21.08 -16.25
N GLN A 46 37.50 19.80 -16.04
CA GLN A 46 38.72 19.24 -15.48
C GLN A 46 39.94 19.56 -16.36
N LEU A 47 39.79 19.42 -17.69
CA LEU A 47 40.87 19.81 -18.61
C LEU A 47 41.19 21.31 -18.55
N GLN A 48 40.17 22.17 -18.39
CA GLN A 48 40.39 23.61 -18.22
C GLN A 48 41.10 23.91 -16.88
N TYR A 49 40.75 23.20 -15.81
CA TYR A 49 41.36 23.31 -14.51
C TYR A 49 42.84 22.95 -14.56
N ASP A 50 43.19 21.81 -15.18
CA ASP A 50 44.57 21.36 -15.36
C ASP A 50 45.41 22.34 -16.21
N SER A 51 44.81 22.92 -17.25
CA SER A 51 45.45 23.96 -18.07
C SER A 51 45.72 25.24 -17.27
N LEU A 52 44.73 25.68 -16.47
CA LEU A 52 44.81 26.89 -15.66
C LEU A 52 45.90 26.77 -14.58
N TYR A 53 46.03 25.63 -13.91
CA TYR A 53 47.12 25.40 -12.95
C TYR A 53 48.49 25.51 -13.56
N ARG A 54 48.69 25.05 -14.81
CA ARG A 54 49.97 25.23 -15.52
C ARG A 54 50.25 26.69 -15.81
N ILE A 55 49.22 27.51 -16.13
CA ILE A 55 49.36 28.95 -16.36
C ILE A 55 49.70 29.67 -15.04
N ILE A 56 49.01 29.38 -13.96
CA ILE A 56 49.24 29.95 -12.63
C ILE A 56 50.69 29.71 -12.19
N ALA A 57 51.23 28.52 -12.44
CA ALA A 57 52.61 28.17 -12.11
C ALA A 57 53.66 28.99 -12.87
N GLN A 58 53.30 29.67 -13.96
CA GLN A 58 54.17 30.51 -14.79
C GLN A 58 53.98 32.00 -14.55
N CYS A 59 52.97 32.43 -13.76
CA CYS A 59 52.73 33.84 -13.43
C CYS A 59 53.85 34.42 -12.61
N LYS A 60 54.30 35.64 -12.97
CA LYS A 60 55.42 36.35 -12.34
C LYS A 60 54.99 37.59 -11.58
N THR A 61 53.76 38.04 -11.76
CA THR A 61 53.23 39.25 -11.13
C THR A 61 51.95 38.99 -10.39
N ASP A 62 51.67 39.77 -9.34
CA ASP A 62 50.44 39.68 -8.56
C ASP A 62 49.19 39.99 -9.44
N ALA A 63 49.32 40.87 -10.42
CA ALA A 63 48.27 41.20 -11.33
C ALA A 63 47.87 40.01 -12.25
N GLU A 64 48.88 39.27 -12.74
CA GLU A 64 48.65 38.04 -13.53
C GLU A 64 47.98 36.98 -12.68
N LEU A 65 48.40 36.77 -11.43
CA LEU A 65 47.80 35.83 -10.47
C LEU A 65 46.34 36.17 -10.17
N LEU A 66 46.02 37.45 -9.99
CA LEU A 66 44.65 37.90 -9.70
C LEU A 66 43.67 37.53 -10.81
N VAL A 67 44.05 37.73 -12.08
CA VAL A 67 43.23 37.35 -13.25
C VAL A 67 43.00 35.86 -13.28
N GLN A 68 44.01 35.04 -13.00
CA GLN A 68 43.86 33.59 -13.01
C GLN A 68 42.99 33.07 -11.85
N HIS A 69 43.02 33.73 -10.67
CA HIS A 69 42.12 33.43 -9.57
C HIS A 69 40.65 33.71 -9.89
N GLU A 70 40.34 34.76 -10.66
CA GLU A 70 38.99 35.03 -11.12
C GLU A 70 38.48 33.92 -12.07
N VAL A 71 39.34 33.42 -12.95
CA VAL A 71 38.98 32.29 -13.85
C VAL A 71 38.76 31.02 -13.04
N LEU A 72 39.62 30.73 -12.05
CA LEU A 72 39.50 29.62 -11.15
C LEU A 72 38.12 29.61 -10.42
N ASN A 73 37.75 30.72 -9.81
CA ASN A 73 36.49 30.92 -9.13
C ASN A 73 35.27 30.65 -10.06
N LYS A 74 35.38 31.03 -11.35
CA LYS A 74 34.31 30.74 -12.33
C LYS A 74 34.19 29.24 -12.64
N ILE A 75 35.34 28.55 -12.76
CA ILE A 75 35.39 27.10 -12.99
C ILE A 75 34.77 26.34 -11.78
N GLU A 76 35.21 26.67 -10.56
CA GLU A 76 34.69 26.07 -9.31
C GLU A 76 33.19 26.27 -9.16
N LYS A 77 32.67 27.46 -9.45
CA LYS A 77 31.24 27.74 -9.44
C LYS A 77 30.50 26.90 -10.44
N LYS A 78 31.04 26.69 -11.64
CA LYS A 78 30.45 25.86 -12.68
C LYS A 78 30.43 24.37 -12.29
N GLU A 79 31.55 23.89 -11.69
CA GLU A 79 31.65 22.53 -11.17
C GLU A 79 30.59 22.26 -10.09
N GLN A 80 30.43 23.19 -9.14
CA GLN A 80 29.39 23.09 -8.12
C GLN A 80 27.97 23.06 -8.72
N GLN A 81 27.70 23.84 -9.76
CA GLN A 81 26.41 23.81 -10.48
C GLN A 81 26.15 22.46 -11.14
N LEU A 82 27.16 21.92 -11.84
CA LEU A 82 27.07 20.62 -12.50
C LEU A 82 26.87 19.48 -11.48
N GLY A 83 27.59 19.50 -10.36
CA GLY A 83 27.42 18.55 -9.27
C GLY A 83 26.00 18.57 -8.67
N ASN A 84 25.39 19.74 -8.56
CA ASN A 84 24.00 19.88 -8.11
C ASN A 84 23.00 19.33 -9.15
N GLN A 85 23.28 19.55 -10.43
CA GLN A 85 22.44 18.99 -11.52
C GLN A 85 22.57 17.47 -11.56
N MET A 86 23.77 16.92 -11.44
CA MET A 86 24.02 15.48 -11.42
C MET A 86 23.22 14.79 -10.33
N ARG A 87 23.28 15.27 -9.08
CA ARG A 87 22.50 14.69 -7.96
C ARG A 87 20.98 14.67 -8.21
N LYS A 88 20.45 15.70 -8.89
CA LYS A 88 19.03 15.73 -9.25
C LYS A 88 18.68 14.69 -10.31
N VAL A 89 19.56 14.51 -11.29
CA VAL A 89 19.37 13.54 -12.38
C VAL A 89 19.49 12.12 -11.85
N GLU A 90 20.49 11.82 -11.01
CA GLU A 90 20.69 10.51 -10.37
C GLU A 90 19.44 10.13 -9.56
N LYS A 91 18.93 11.04 -8.72
CA LYS A 91 17.70 10.79 -7.97
C LYS A 91 16.48 10.55 -8.88
N ALA A 92 16.39 11.26 -9.99
CA ALA A 92 15.30 11.06 -10.96
C ALA A 92 15.41 9.70 -11.67
N ILE A 93 16.62 9.24 -11.95
CA ILE A 93 16.89 7.91 -12.53
C ILE A 93 16.47 6.81 -11.55
N GLU A 94 16.86 6.91 -10.27
CA GLU A 94 16.45 5.94 -9.24
C GLU A 94 14.94 5.82 -9.13
N VAL A 95 14.23 6.94 -9.10
CA VAL A 95 12.75 6.97 -9.04
C VAL A 95 12.13 6.31 -10.27
N GLU A 96 12.64 6.60 -11.46
CA GLU A 96 12.10 6.01 -12.70
C GLU A 96 12.40 4.52 -12.82
N GLN A 97 13.58 4.06 -12.39
CA GLN A 97 13.93 2.63 -12.33
C GLN A 97 13.02 1.88 -11.35
N ALA A 98 12.79 2.43 -10.16
CA ALA A 98 11.86 1.83 -9.19
C ALA A 98 10.43 1.73 -9.74
N ARG A 99 9.98 2.74 -10.49
CA ARG A 99 8.67 2.75 -11.15
C ARG A 99 8.56 1.68 -12.23
N ILE A 100 9.58 1.54 -13.08
CA ILE A 100 9.61 0.51 -14.13
C ILE A 100 9.56 -0.88 -13.51
N GLU A 101 10.30 -1.11 -12.43
CA GLU A 101 10.31 -2.40 -11.75
C GLU A 101 8.97 -2.70 -11.07
N GLN A 102 8.28 -1.68 -10.53
CA GLN A 102 6.94 -1.85 -9.99
C GLN A 102 5.93 -2.26 -11.07
N VAL A 103 5.95 -1.61 -12.23
CA VAL A 103 5.07 -1.98 -13.36
C VAL A 103 5.30 -3.40 -13.83
N LYS A 104 6.56 -3.86 -13.87
CA LYS A 104 6.87 -5.25 -14.22
C LYS A 104 6.31 -6.24 -13.19
N ARG A 105 6.44 -5.94 -11.89
CA ARG A 105 5.87 -6.76 -10.82
C ARG A 105 4.35 -6.83 -10.90
N ASP A 106 3.69 -5.69 -11.13
CA ASP A 106 2.24 -5.62 -11.26
C ASP A 106 1.73 -6.43 -12.47
N ALA A 107 2.44 -6.34 -13.60
CA ALA A 107 2.13 -7.13 -14.80
C ALA A 107 2.28 -8.64 -14.57
N ALA A 108 3.37 -9.07 -13.93
CA ALA A 108 3.60 -10.46 -13.58
C ALA A 108 2.56 -11.01 -12.59
N LEU A 109 2.13 -10.17 -11.62
CA LEU A 109 1.06 -10.53 -10.70
C LEU A 109 -0.29 -10.67 -11.41
N ALA A 110 -0.61 -9.75 -12.32
CA ALA A 110 -1.84 -9.81 -13.11
C ALA A 110 -1.90 -11.07 -13.98
N GLU A 111 -0.77 -11.47 -14.59
CA GLU A 111 -0.67 -12.73 -15.35
C GLU A 111 -0.92 -13.96 -14.47
N LYS A 112 -0.33 -14.01 -13.27
CA LYS A 112 -0.55 -15.09 -12.30
C LYS A 112 -2.02 -15.16 -11.85
N GLN A 113 -2.65 -14.01 -11.58
CA GLN A 113 -4.07 -13.94 -11.22
C GLN A 113 -4.98 -14.41 -12.36
N ALA A 114 -4.66 -14.03 -13.60
CA ALA A 114 -5.40 -14.47 -14.78
C ALA A 114 -5.28 -16.00 -14.98
N ALA A 115 -4.08 -16.56 -14.80
CA ALA A 115 -3.85 -17.99 -14.88
C ALA A 115 -4.61 -18.76 -13.75
N ALA A 116 -4.59 -18.24 -12.52
CA ALA A 116 -5.32 -18.82 -11.41
C ALA A 116 -6.84 -18.83 -11.66
N GLN A 117 -7.39 -17.72 -12.19
CA GLN A 117 -8.80 -17.65 -12.56
C GLN A 117 -9.15 -18.63 -13.68
N ALA A 118 -8.30 -18.78 -14.69
CA ALA A 118 -8.52 -19.72 -15.80
C ALA A 118 -8.57 -21.19 -15.33
N ASN A 119 -7.84 -21.51 -14.27
CA ASN A 119 -7.81 -22.84 -13.65
C ASN A 119 -8.88 -23.04 -12.56
N SER A 120 -9.65 -22.02 -12.20
CA SER A 120 -10.68 -22.10 -11.18
C SER A 120 -12.05 -22.35 -11.82
N PRO A 121 -12.83 -23.32 -11.30
CA PRO A 121 -14.19 -23.59 -11.77
C PRO A 121 -15.19 -22.49 -11.33
N VAL A 122 -14.81 -21.62 -10.40
CA VAL A 122 -15.65 -20.54 -9.86
C VAL A 122 -14.94 -19.20 -9.98
N PRO A 123 -15.68 -18.08 -10.03
CA PRO A 123 -15.07 -16.75 -10.02
C PRO A 123 -14.24 -16.53 -8.75
N LEU A 124 -13.01 -16.02 -8.90
CA LEU A 124 -12.14 -15.65 -7.78
C LEU A 124 -12.35 -14.19 -7.33
N LYS A 125 -13.21 -13.45 -8.01
CA LYS A 125 -13.65 -12.08 -7.66
C LYS A 125 -15.10 -11.94 -8.06
N GLY A 126 -15.85 -11.15 -7.30
CA GLY A 126 -17.26 -10.89 -7.60
C GLY A 126 -17.84 -9.82 -6.69
N GLU A 127 -19.16 -9.77 -6.68
CA GLU A 127 -19.94 -8.79 -5.92
C GLU A 127 -21.12 -9.46 -5.24
N ARG A 128 -21.48 -8.99 -4.05
CA ARG A 128 -22.70 -9.34 -3.32
C ARG A 128 -23.33 -8.07 -2.74
N ASN A 129 -24.61 -7.85 -3.00
CA ASN A 129 -25.36 -6.68 -2.53
C ASN A 129 -24.66 -5.33 -2.85
N GLY A 130 -24.01 -5.20 -4.03
CA GLY A 130 -23.26 -3.99 -4.42
C GLY A 130 -21.89 -3.83 -3.78
N HIS A 131 -21.37 -4.85 -3.08
CA HIS A 131 -20.06 -4.82 -2.43
C HIS A 131 -19.14 -5.89 -2.99
N PRO A 132 -17.95 -5.50 -3.52
CA PRO A 132 -17.02 -6.43 -4.14
C PRO A 132 -16.29 -7.29 -3.11
N TRP A 133 -16.04 -8.53 -3.51
CA TRP A 133 -15.27 -9.51 -2.75
C TRP A 133 -14.16 -10.14 -3.60
N VAL A 134 -13.18 -10.71 -2.93
CA VAL A 134 -12.16 -11.58 -3.51
C VAL A 134 -12.16 -12.94 -2.82
N ASP A 135 -11.91 -13.98 -3.61
CA ASP A 135 -11.65 -15.34 -3.14
C ASP A 135 -10.12 -15.51 -3.04
N LEU A 136 -9.64 -15.74 -1.84
CA LEU A 136 -8.23 -16.01 -1.55
C LEU A 136 -7.91 -17.51 -1.61
N GLY A 137 -8.90 -18.36 -1.96
CA GLY A 137 -8.74 -19.81 -2.01
C GLY A 137 -8.55 -20.45 -0.64
N LEU A 138 -9.10 -19.83 0.42
CA LEU A 138 -9.05 -20.31 1.79
C LEU A 138 -9.83 -21.63 1.93
N PRO A 139 -9.41 -22.56 2.82
CA PRO A 139 -10.05 -23.85 3.03
C PRO A 139 -11.55 -23.77 3.34
N SER A 140 -11.98 -22.77 4.11
CA SER A 140 -13.39 -22.56 4.46
C SER A 140 -14.26 -22.07 3.29
N GLY A 141 -13.64 -21.58 2.20
CA GLY A 141 -14.34 -20.90 1.11
C GLY A 141 -14.74 -19.46 1.44
N THR A 142 -14.30 -18.91 2.58
CA THR A 142 -14.54 -17.52 2.99
C THR A 142 -14.01 -16.55 1.95
N LYS A 143 -14.86 -15.64 1.50
CA LYS A 143 -14.51 -14.53 0.60
C LYS A 143 -14.41 -13.23 1.39
N TRP A 144 -13.40 -12.45 1.11
CA TRP A 144 -13.13 -11.21 1.84
C TRP A 144 -13.55 -9.99 1.04
N ALA A 145 -14.19 -9.04 1.68
CA ALA A 145 -14.50 -7.74 1.07
C ALA A 145 -13.23 -7.02 0.64
N THR A 146 -13.30 -6.24 -0.44
CA THR A 146 -12.13 -5.47 -0.95
C THR A 146 -11.85 -4.20 -0.17
N TYR A 147 -12.85 -3.67 0.57
CA TYR A 147 -12.71 -2.48 1.41
C TYR A 147 -13.48 -2.66 2.74
N ASN A 148 -13.22 -1.73 3.68
CA ASN A 148 -13.84 -1.75 5.00
C ASN A 148 -15.32 -1.34 4.93
N VAL A 149 -16.14 -1.86 5.86
CA VAL A 149 -17.53 -1.44 6.01
C VAL A 149 -17.59 0.07 6.29
N GLY A 150 -18.49 0.77 5.61
CA GLY A 150 -18.60 2.23 5.66
C GLY A 150 -17.60 2.98 4.76
N SER A 151 -16.78 2.27 3.96
CA SER A 151 -15.94 2.85 2.92
C SER A 151 -16.42 2.47 1.52
N LYS A 152 -16.01 3.24 0.52
CA LYS A 152 -16.14 2.92 -0.92
C LYS A 152 -14.76 2.88 -1.61
N SER A 153 -13.68 2.93 -0.84
CA SER A 153 -12.31 2.96 -1.32
C SER A 153 -11.50 1.84 -0.70
N LEU A 154 -10.61 1.23 -1.48
CA LEU A 154 -9.64 0.23 -1.01
C LEU A 154 -8.77 0.72 0.15
N HIS A 155 -8.52 2.04 0.20
CA HIS A 155 -7.68 2.69 1.18
C HIS A 155 -8.48 3.40 2.29
N GLY A 156 -9.81 3.34 2.24
CA GLY A 156 -10.67 4.00 3.21
C GLY A 156 -10.77 3.23 4.52
N VAL A 157 -10.63 3.94 5.61
CA VAL A 157 -10.71 3.37 6.96
C VAL A 157 -12.09 2.78 7.27
N GLY A 158 -13.16 3.39 6.73
CA GLY A 158 -14.53 2.96 6.98
C GLY A 158 -15.06 3.41 8.35
N THR A 159 -16.13 2.76 8.79
CA THR A 159 -16.81 3.05 10.04
C THR A 159 -16.11 2.35 11.22
N ARG A 160 -15.85 3.10 12.29
CA ARG A 160 -15.37 2.56 13.57
C ARG A 160 -16.54 2.37 14.52
N VAL A 161 -16.61 1.20 15.13
CA VAL A 161 -17.67 0.84 16.10
C VAL A 161 -17.08 0.13 17.31
N ALA A 162 -17.78 0.17 18.44
CA ALA A 162 -17.52 -0.75 19.53
C ALA A 162 -18.05 -2.14 19.18
N TRP A 163 -17.53 -3.18 19.82
CA TRP A 163 -17.87 -4.56 19.51
C TRP A 163 -19.39 -4.83 19.66
N GLY A 164 -20.00 -5.38 18.62
CA GLY A 164 -21.45 -5.64 18.57
C GLY A 164 -22.33 -4.40 18.40
N GLU A 165 -21.76 -3.22 18.19
CA GLU A 165 -22.52 -2.01 17.85
C GLU A 165 -22.50 -1.77 16.33
N THR A 166 -23.62 -1.29 15.78
CA THR A 166 -23.80 -1.08 14.33
C THR A 166 -23.75 0.40 13.93
N ALA A 167 -23.49 1.30 14.88
CA ALA A 167 -23.35 2.73 14.66
C ALA A 167 -22.10 3.28 15.33
N THR A 168 -21.45 4.25 14.67
CA THR A 168 -20.35 5.01 15.29
C THR A 168 -20.86 5.99 16.35
N LYS A 169 -19.99 6.39 17.25
CA LYS A 169 -20.30 7.34 18.32
C LYS A 169 -19.14 8.28 18.61
N LYS A 170 -19.38 9.34 19.38
CA LYS A 170 -18.36 10.35 19.69
C LYS A 170 -17.33 9.86 20.71
N THR A 171 -17.75 9.00 21.65
CA THR A 171 -16.91 8.51 22.75
C THR A 171 -16.97 7.00 22.83
N PHE A 172 -15.81 6.36 22.86
CA PHE A 172 -15.65 4.92 23.03
C PHE A 172 -15.06 4.67 24.43
N SER A 173 -15.92 4.45 25.42
CA SER A 173 -15.55 4.21 26.81
C SER A 173 -16.50 3.21 27.46
N PRO A 174 -16.16 2.61 28.61
CA PRO A 174 -17.04 1.67 29.29
C PRO A 174 -18.45 2.23 29.55
N ASN A 175 -18.55 3.49 29.99
CA ASN A 175 -19.83 4.13 30.28
C ASN A 175 -20.69 4.45 29.05
N ALA A 176 -20.06 4.51 27.86
CA ALA A 176 -20.73 4.77 26.59
C ALA A 176 -21.04 3.49 25.81
N TYR A 177 -20.67 2.32 26.31
CA TYR A 177 -20.88 1.05 25.65
C TYR A 177 -22.26 0.46 25.98
N SER A 178 -23.04 0.15 24.93
CA SER A 178 -24.44 -0.25 25.09
C SER A 178 -24.66 -1.73 25.46
N LEU A 179 -23.63 -2.57 25.39
CA LEU A 179 -23.73 -4.01 25.55
C LEU A 179 -22.95 -4.54 26.77
N ASN A 180 -22.72 -3.70 27.77
CA ASN A 180 -21.92 -4.06 28.97
C ASN A 180 -22.37 -5.36 29.65
N ASP A 181 -23.69 -5.57 29.74
CA ASP A 181 -24.30 -6.68 30.47
C ASP A 181 -24.70 -7.86 29.57
N ARG A 182 -24.27 -7.85 28.31
CA ARG A 182 -24.61 -8.91 27.35
C ARG A 182 -23.48 -9.87 27.11
N GLU A 183 -23.75 -11.14 27.35
CA GLU A 183 -22.88 -12.23 26.94
C GLU A 183 -23.24 -12.69 25.53
N LEU A 184 -22.34 -12.44 24.58
CA LEU A 184 -22.45 -12.90 23.19
C LEU A 184 -21.18 -13.71 22.89
N ALA A 185 -21.37 -14.98 22.50
CA ALA A 185 -20.25 -15.81 22.04
C ALA A 185 -19.77 -15.34 20.66
N SER A 186 -20.71 -14.97 19.80
CA SER A 186 -20.47 -14.35 18.49
C SER A 186 -21.73 -13.61 18.04
N TYR A 187 -21.56 -12.60 17.18
CA TYR A 187 -22.68 -11.90 16.54
C TYR A 187 -22.67 -11.98 15.02
N ALA A 188 -21.80 -12.81 14.41
CA ALA A 188 -21.68 -12.91 12.96
C ALA A 188 -23.04 -13.15 12.29
N GLY A 189 -23.42 -12.25 11.40
CA GLY A 189 -24.68 -12.35 10.62
C GLY A 189 -25.95 -11.85 11.32
N ASP A 190 -25.88 -11.41 12.59
CA ASP A 190 -27.00 -10.78 13.29
C ASP A 190 -27.03 -9.27 13.04
N ALA A 191 -27.95 -8.79 12.20
CA ALA A 191 -28.06 -7.39 11.83
C ALA A 191 -28.28 -6.44 13.04
N THR A 192 -28.63 -6.94 14.21
CA THR A 192 -28.77 -6.15 15.43
C THR A 192 -27.39 -5.76 15.98
N TYR A 193 -26.40 -6.62 15.80
CA TYR A 193 -25.07 -6.49 16.42
C TYR A 193 -23.93 -6.47 15.41
N ASP A 194 -24.15 -6.92 14.18
CA ASP A 194 -23.14 -7.03 13.13
C ASP A 194 -23.22 -5.84 12.16
N LEU A 195 -22.24 -4.95 12.24
CA LEU A 195 -22.15 -3.79 11.34
C LEU A 195 -22.18 -4.17 9.86
N ALA A 196 -21.50 -5.26 9.47
CA ALA A 196 -21.44 -5.70 8.08
C ALA A 196 -22.83 -6.15 7.61
N THR A 197 -23.53 -6.98 8.39
CA THR A 197 -24.88 -7.41 8.08
C THR A 197 -25.87 -6.25 8.07
N ALA A 198 -25.78 -5.34 9.07
CA ALA A 198 -26.66 -4.18 9.17
C ALA A 198 -26.55 -3.22 7.98
N GLN A 199 -25.32 -2.98 7.45
CA GLN A 199 -25.09 -2.02 6.36
C GLN A 199 -25.10 -2.63 4.97
N TRP A 200 -24.65 -3.89 4.82
CA TRP A 200 -24.48 -4.54 3.51
C TRP A 200 -25.48 -5.65 3.24
N GLY A 201 -26.29 -5.97 4.25
CA GLY A 201 -27.37 -6.96 4.13
C GLY A 201 -26.92 -8.40 4.36
N GLU A 202 -27.89 -9.30 4.27
CA GLU A 202 -27.72 -10.73 4.49
C GLU A 202 -26.63 -11.33 3.57
N GLY A 203 -25.85 -12.26 4.12
CA GLY A 203 -24.73 -12.90 3.45
C GLY A 203 -23.40 -12.18 3.63
N TRP A 204 -23.38 -10.99 4.23
CA TRP A 204 -22.19 -10.33 4.73
C TRP A 204 -22.15 -10.38 6.26
N CYS A 205 -20.97 -10.63 6.83
CA CYS A 205 -20.78 -10.58 8.27
C CYS A 205 -19.37 -10.11 8.66
N THR A 206 -19.24 -9.71 9.91
CA THR A 206 -17.94 -9.51 10.55
C THR A 206 -17.25 -10.87 10.71
N PRO A 207 -15.99 -11.04 10.29
CA PRO A 207 -15.31 -12.32 10.37
C PRO A 207 -15.18 -12.82 11.80
N THR A 208 -15.27 -14.14 11.98
CA THR A 208 -14.98 -14.79 13.25
C THR A 208 -13.48 -14.80 13.53
N LYS A 209 -13.10 -15.11 14.77
CA LYS A 209 -11.69 -15.35 15.13
C LYS A 209 -11.04 -16.41 14.22
N GLN A 210 -11.74 -17.51 13.96
CA GLN A 210 -11.24 -18.60 13.11
C GLN A 210 -10.97 -18.16 11.68
N GLN A 211 -11.83 -17.30 11.10
CA GLN A 211 -11.61 -16.77 9.76
C GLN A 211 -10.41 -15.82 9.68
N TRP A 212 -10.15 -15.05 10.72
CA TRP A 212 -8.92 -14.26 10.83
C TRP A 212 -7.68 -15.15 10.96
N GLU A 213 -7.73 -16.19 11.82
CA GLU A 213 -6.64 -17.16 11.98
C GLU A 213 -6.36 -17.89 10.67
N GLU A 214 -7.41 -18.31 9.94
CA GLU A 214 -7.28 -18.93 8.63
C GLU A 214 -6.62 -17.96 7.60
N LEU A 215 -6.99 -16.68 7.58
CA LEU A 215 -6.35 -15.68 6.73
C LEU A 215 -4.85 -15.55 7.04
N LEU A 216 -4.49 -15.53 8.32
CA LEU A 216 -3.10 -15.44 8.79
C LEU A 216 -2.30 -16.70 8.47
N GLU A 217 -2.92 -17.87 8.48
CA GLU A 217 -2.26 -19.15 8.22
C GLU A 217 -2.04 -19.41 6.72
N TYR A 218 -2.99 -19.03 5.87
CA TYR A 218 -3.00 -19.41 4.45
C TYR A 218 -2.62 -18.30 3.48
N CYS A 219 -2.36 -17.08 3.95
CA CYS A 219 -1.91 -15.97 3.13
C CYS A 219 -0.59 -15.39 3.64
N ASP A 220 0.27 -15.03 2.71
CA ASP A 220 1.42 -14.17 3.02
C ASP A 220 0.92 -12.76 3.36
N TRP A 221 1.62 -12.06 4.26
CA TRP A 221 1.29 -10.69 4.57
C TRP A 221 2.53 -9.79 4.64
N ASP A 222 2.38 -8.58 4.15
CA ASP A 222 3.42 -7.55 4.17
C ASP A 222 2.83 -6.23 4.68
N TYR A 223 3.61 -5.51 5.50
CA TYR A 223 3.27 -4.14 5.85
C TYR A 223 3.79 -3.21 4.75
N VAL A 224 2.87 -2.54 4.06
CA VAL A 224 3.17 -1.77 2.86
C VAL A 224 2.54 -0.39 2.89
N MET A 225 3.04 0.52 2.04
CA MET A 225 2.41 1.80 1.75
C MET A 225 1.85 1.76 0.33
N ILE A 226 0.54 1.91 0.18
CA ILE A 226 -0.14 1.98 -1.12
C ILE A 226 -0.85 3.33 -1.23
N ASN A 227 -0.52 4.10 -2.27
CA ASN A 227 -1.07 5.45 -2.50
C ASN A 227 -0.96 6.39 -1.28
N GLY A 228 0.15 6.30 -0.55
CA GLY A 228 0.43 7.12 0.63
C GLY A 228 -0.28 6.66 1.91
N ILE A 229 -0.99 5.53 1.89
CA ILE A 229 -1.67 4.94 3.04
C ILE A 229 -0.93 3.67 3.46
N ASN A 230 -0.48 3.62 4.71
CA ASN A 230 0.10 2.44 5.31
C ASN A 230 -0.97 1.39 5.61
N GLY A 231 -0.57 0.13 5.59
CA GLY A 231 -1.47 -0.97 5.90
C GLY A 231 -0.83 -2.33 5.70
N VAL A 232 -1.61 -3.37 5.88
CA VAL A 232 -1.22 -4.75 5.64
C VAL A 232 -1.83 -5.24 4.33
N LEU A 233 -1.00 -5.76 3.45
CA LEU A 233 -1.39 -6.46 2.22
C LEU A 233 -1.30 -7.96 2.48
N PHE A 234 -2.45 -8.65 2.44
CA PHE A 234 -2.49 -10.10 2.40
C PHE A 234 -2.48 -10.57 0.95
N THR A 235 -1.66 -11.56 0.65
CA THR A 235 -1.54 -12.18 -0.68
C THR A 235 -1.74 -13.68 -0.58
N SER A 236 -2.70 -14.21 -1.30
CA SER A 236 -2.88 -15.65 -1.40
C SER A 236 -1.81 -16.30 -2.28
N PRO A 237 -1.05 -17.28 -1.81
CA PRO A 237 -0.11 -18.03 -2.65
C PRO A 237 -0.83 -18.95 -3.66
N LYS A 238 -2.11 -19.23 -3.45
CA LYS A 238 -2.93 -20.10 -4.29
C LYS A 238 -3.58 -19.37 -5.46
N THR A 239 -4.21 -18.21 -5.19
CA THR A 239 -4.97 -17.46 -6.19
C THR A 239 -4.26 -16.19 -6.66
N TYR A 240 -3.19 -15.79 -5.98
CA TYR A 240 -2.48 -14.51 -6.16
C TYR A 240 -3.37 -13.27 -5.98
N ASN A 241 -4.60 -13.47 -5.50
CA ASN A 241 -5.47 -12.38 -5.11
C ASN A 241 -4.98 -11.74 -3.81
N THR A 242 -5.29 -10.47 -3.66
CA THR A 242 -4.85 -9.67 -2.52
C THR A 242 -6.00 -8.94 -1.87
N ILE A 243 -5.89 -8.69 -0.56
CA ILE A 243 -6.68 -7.68 0.15
C ILE A 243 -5.75 -6.74 0.89
N PHE A 244 -6.05 -5.44 0.84
CA PHE A 244 -5.30 -4.42 1.59
C PHE A 244 -6.13 -3.96 2.77
N LEU A 245 -5.56 -4.03 3.96
CA LEU A 245 -6.13 -3.53 5.21
C LEU A 245 -5.43 -2.21 5.58
N PRO A 246 -6.06 -1.04 5.38
CA PRO A 246 -5.43 0.23 5.73
C PRO A 246 -5.22 0.37 7.24
N SER A 247 -4.21 1.16 7.63
CA SER A 247 -3.99 1.55 9.02
C SER A 247 -5.19 2.32 9.56
N THR A 248 -5.74 1.83 10.66
CA THR A 248 -6.95 2.38 11.29
C THR A 248 -6.66 3.10 12.61
N GLY A 249 -5.45 2.89 13.17
CA GLY A 249 -5.18 3.24 14.56
C GLY A 249 -5.89 2.31 15.55
N TYR A 250 -5.73 2.60 16.81
CA TYR A 250 -6.46 1.94 17.90
C TYR A 250 -6.94 2.96 18.93
N THR A 251 -7.95 2.61 19.73
CA THR A 251 -8.39 3.44 20.84
C THR A 251 -7.52 3.16 22.06
N ASP A 252 -6.94 4.21 22.60
CA ASP A 252 -6.15 4.16 23.83
C ASP A 252 -7.07 3.95 25.04
N ASP A 253 -6.78 2.94 25.85
CA ASP A 253 -7.65 2.52 26.97
C ASP A 253 -7.69 3.52 28.14
N GLU A 254 -6.67 4.37 28.30
CA GLU A 254 -6.62 5.37 29.38
C GLU A 254 -7.30 6.67 29.00
N THR A 255 -7.05 7.13 27.78
CA THR A 255 -7.54 8.43 27.30
C THR A 255 -8.81 8.33 26.46
N PHE A 256 -9.21 7.11 26.06
CA PHE A 256 -10.31 6.82 25.13
C PHE A 256 -10.21 7.55 23.80
N LYS A 257 -9.01 7.96 23.41
CA LYS A 257 -8.73 8.67 22.14
C LYS A 257 -8.13 7.73 21.12
N LEU A 258 -8.44 7.99 19.86
CA LEU A 258 -7.83 7.29 18.74
C LEU A 258 -6.37 7.74 18.60
N LYS A 259 -5.45 6.78 18.60
CA LYS A 259 -3.99 6.99 18.43
C LYS A 259 -3.43 6.17 17.28
N TYR A 260 -2.26 6.55 16.80
CA TYR A 260 -1.44 5.81 15.84
C TYR A 260 -2.17 5.42 14.54
N THR A 261 -3.01 6.31 14.03
CA THR A 261 -3.81 6.08 12.81
C THR A 261 -2.99 5.85 11.55
N THR A 262 -1.70 6.17 11.59
CA THR A 262 -0.80 6.06 10.44
C THR A 262 -0.04 4.73 10.41
N TYR A 263 0.10 4.05 11.56
CA TYR A 263 1.00 2.89 11.68
C TYR A 263 0.32 1.61 12.17
N ASN A 264 -0.78 1.72 12.90
CA ASN A 264 -1.43 0.57 13.50
C ASN A 264 -2.77 0.26 12.83
N LEU A 265 -3.11 -1.01 12.81
CA LEU A 265 -4.39 -1.54 12.36
C LEU A 265 -5.10 -2.19 13.53
N ALA A 266 -6.43 -2.02 13.59
CA ALA A 266 -7.28 -2.73 14.54
C ALA A 266 -8.63 -3.04 13.89
N TYR A 267 -8.95 -4.33 13.82
CA TYR A 267 -10.14 -4.84 13.16
C TYR A 267 -10.87 -5.82 14.07
N TRP A 268 -12.18 -5.68 14.17
CA TRP A 268 -13.01 -6.60 14.95
C TRP A 268 -13.09 -7.99 14.35
N SER A 269 -13.07 -8.98 15.21
CA SER A 269 -13.72 -10.27 15.00
C SER A 269 -15.11 -10.22 15.64
N SER A 270 -16.06 -10.99 15.09
CA SER A 270 -17.38 -11.17 15.69
C SER A 270 -17.37 -12.04 16.94
N THR A 271 -16.27 -12.75 17.22
CA THR A 271 -16.15 -13.69 18.34
C THR A 271 -15.82 -12.98 19.63
N GLY A 272 -16.65 -13.17 20.65
CA GLY A 272 -16.41 -12.75 22.02
C GLY A 272 -15.29 -13.58 22.68
N ALA A 273 -14.57 -12.96 23.63
CA ALA A 273 -13.54 -13.65 24.41
C ALA A 273 -14.01 -13.92 25.85
N HIS A 274 -14.57 -12.92 26.51
CA HIS A 274 -15.12 -12.96 27.87
C HIS A 274 -16.06 -11.75 28.04
N THR A 275 -16.67 -11.57 29.18
CA THR A 275 -17.72 -10.57 29.43
C THR A 275 -17.37 -9.16 28.92
N ASN A 276 -16.12 -8.70 29.13
CA ASN A 276 -15.67 -7.36 28.76
C ASN A 276 -14.68 -7.35 27.57
N GLY A 277 -14.35 -8.51 27.01
CA GLY A 277 -13.38 -8.65 25.92
C GLY A 277 -13.96 -9.28 24.66
N ALA A 278 -13.35 -8.95 23.55
CA ALA A 278 -13.63 -9.56 22.25
C ALA A 278 -12.34 -9.76 21.46
N HIS A 279 -12.32 -10.75 20.57
CA HIS A 279 -11.17 -10.96 19.70
C HIS A 279 -11.08 -9.89 18.62
N SER A 280 -9.87 -9.43 18.36
CA SER A 280 -9.55 -8.48 17.29
C SER A 280 -8.23 -8.86 16.62
N TYR A 281 -8.10 -8.53 15.33
CA TYR A 281 -6.84 -8.53 14.60
C TYR A 281 -6.17 -7.18 14.79
N ILE A 282 -4.93 -7.19 15.30
CA ILE A 282 -4.09 -6.00 15.45
C ILE A 282 -2.79 -6.22 14.69
N ALA A 283 -2.32 -5.21 13.97
CA ALA A 283 -1.04 -5.23 13.29
C ALA A 283 -0.35 -3.87 13.29
N ASN A 284 0.97 -3.92 13.14
CA ASN A 284 1.84 -2.80 12.83
C ASN A 284 2.93 -3.27 11.84
N TYR A 285 3.97 -2.48 11.65
CA TYR A 285 5.06 -2.83 10.73
C TYR A 285 5.94 -4.02 11.19
N GLU A 286 5.85 -4.43 12.47
CA GLU A 286 6.66 -5.52 13.02
C GLU A 286 5.89 -6.84 13.10
N GLN A 287 4.58 -6.76 13.41
CA GLN A 287 3.79 -7.96 13.72
C GLN A 287 2.31 -7.78 13.41
N GLY A 288 1.63 -8.91 13.16
CA GLY A 288 0.19 -8.98 13.05
C GLY A 288 -0.31 -10.25 13.74
N TYR A 289 -1.31 -10.13 14.60
CA TYR A 289 -1.81 -11.24 15.40
C TYR A 289 -3.24 -11.03 15.91
N MET A 290 -3.89 -12.12 16.28
CA MET A 290 -5.15 -12.08 17.01
C MET A 290 -4.90 -11.86 18.49
N THR A 291 -5.66 -10.94 19.08
CA THR A 291 -5.60 -10.63 20.51
C THR A 291 -7.00 -10.41 21.07
N THR A 292 -7.09 -10.14 22.37
CA THR A 292 -8.32 -9.74 23.04
C THR A 292 -8.22 -8.28 23.44
N THR A 293 -9.25 -7.50 23.07
CA THR A 293 -9.37 -6.08 23.43
C THR A 293 -10.70 -5.82 24.13
N ASN A 294 -10.79 -4.69 24.83
CA ASN A 294 -12.01 -4.27 25.48
C ASN A 294 -13.11 -4.00 24.45
N ARG A 295 -14.34 -4.47 24.70
CA ARG A 295 -15.48 -4.36 23.78
C ARG A 295 -15.88 -2.92 23.47
N TYR A 296 -15.63 -1.99 24.37
CA TYR A 296 -15.99 -0.58 24.21
C TYR A 296 -15.08 0.22 23.29
N VAL A 297 -13.90 -0.30 22.91
CA VAL A 297 -12.96 0.41 22.03
C VAL A 297 -13.44 0.47 20.60
N ALA A 298 -12.89 1.41 19.82
CA ALA A 298 -13.28 1.61 18.41
C ALA A 298 -12.37 0.85 17.47
N HIS A 299 -12.89 -0.16 16.78
CA HIS A 299 -12.21 -0.83 15.67
C HIS A 299 -13.04 -0.79 14.39
N CYS A 300 -12.38 -1.05 13.27
CA CYS A 300 -13.00 -1.17 11.97
C CYS A 300 -13.48 -2.61 11.71
N VAL A 301 -14.29 -2.77 10.67
CA VAL A 301 -14.75 -4.08 10.20
C VAL A 301 -14.33 -4.27 8.75
N ARG A 302 -13.63 -5.36 8.47
CA ARG A 302 -13.45 -5.93 7.14
C ARG A 302 -14.40 -7.10 7.01
N ALA A 303 -15.45 -6.97 6.21
CA ALA A 303 -16.48 -7.98 6.10
C ALA A 303 -16.04 -9.21 5.31
N VAL A 304 -16.74 -10.33 5.56
CA VAL A 304 -16.62 -11.59 4.81
C VAL A 304 -17.98 -12.06 4.32
N CYS A 305 -17.98 -12.91 3.27
CA CYS A 305 -19.14 -13.62 2.77
C CYS A 305 -18.76 -15.03 2.28
N PHE A 306 -19.75 -15.86 1.95
CA PHE A 306 -19.59 -17.23 1.47
C PHE A 306 -20.15 -17.42 0.07
#